data_c52a98c2d9b4b5029db47c0ccf10f569
#
_entry.id   c52a98c2d9b4b5029db47c0ccf10f569
#
_cell.length_a   1.000
_cell.length_b   1.000
_cell.length_c   1.000
_cell.angle_alpha   90.00
_cell.angle_beta   90.00
_cell.angle_gamma   90.00
#
_symmetry.space_group_name_H-M   'P 1'
#
loop_
_entity.id
_entity.type
_entity.pdbx_description
1 polymer ?
#
loop_
_entity_poly.entity_id
_entity_poly.type
_entity_poly.pdbx_seq_one_letter_code
_entity_poly.pdbx_strand_id
1 'polypeptide(L)'
;MDSTSVRVSSAGYLVGFPQREIAVQGDLPTVASTADFKNGLVLVIDGQLWQIVEFQHVKPGKGPAFVRTKLKNVLSGKVVDKTYNAGVKVETATVDRRDATYLYHDGSDFVFMDSQDYEQHPLPESLVGEAARFLLEGLPVQVAFHDGSPLYLELPVTVELVVTHTEPGLQGDRSSAGTKPAILETGAQIQVPLFINTGDKLKVDSRDGSYLGRVNA
;
A
#
# COMPACT_ATOMS: atom_id res chain seq x y z
N MET A 1 26.16 55.67 46.25
CA MET A 1 25.75 54.51 47.07
C MET A 1 25.47 53.38 46.10
N ASP A 2 26.53 52.67 45.81
CA ASP A 2 26.57 51.66 44.76
C ASP A 2 26.08 50.30 45.31
N SER A 3 25.13 49.73 44.61
CA SER A 3 24.66 48.38 44.84
C SER A 3 25.14 47.47 43.72
N THR A 4 26.22 46.80 44.00
CA THR A 4 26.87 45.83 43.11
C THR A 4 26.05 44.55 43.07
N SER A 5 25.44 44.26 41.94
CA SER A 5 24.76 43.00 41.68
C SER A 5 25.72 41.99 41.07
N VAL A 6 25.96 40.89 41.76
CA VAL A 6 26.78 39.74 41.31
C VAL A 6 25.96 38.94 40.32
N ARG A 7 26.43 38.86 39.07
CA ARG A 7 25.91 37.92 38.06
C ARG A 7 26.63 36.57 38.21
N VAL A 8 25.88 35.55 38.51
CA VAL A 8 26.29 34.15 38.41
C VAL A 8 26.12 33.69 36.96
N SER A 9 27.24 33.41 36.31
CA SER A 9 27.28 32.82 34.95
C SER A 9 27.15 31.30 35.08
N SER A 10 26.05 30.73 34.66
CA SER A 10 25.92 29.29 34.41
C SER A 10 26.08 29.05 32.91
N ALA A 11 27.25 28.58 32.51
CA ALA A 11 27.51 28.12 31.15
C ALA A 11 26.78 26.79 30.91
N GLY A 12 25.58 26.85 30.33
CA GLY A 12 24.91 25.72 29.74
C GLY A 12 25.29 25.60 28.27
N TYR A 13 26.04 24.58 27.93
CA TYR A 13 26.33 24.22 26.52
C TYR A 13 25.02 23.74 25.88
N LEU A 14 24.35 24.61 25.15
CA LEU A 14 23.34 24.25 24.19
C LEU A 14 24.04 23.80 22.91
N VAL A 15 24.14 22.50 22.72
CA VAL A 15 24.49 21.92 21.42
C VAL A 15 23.31 22.21 20.48
N GLY A 16 23.42 23.29 19.72
CA GLY A 16 22.48 23.63 18.67
C GLY A 16 22.61 22.62 17.54
N PHE A 17 21.64 21.73 17.42
CA PHE A 17 21.42 21.01 16.18
C PHE A 17 21.05 22.03 15.10
N PRO A 18 21.71 22.04 13.93
CA PRO A 18 21.28 22.89 12.84
C PRO A 18 19.88 22.41 12.43
N GLN A 19 18.87 23.23 12.69
CA GLN A 19 17.59 23.12 12.05
C GLN A 19 17.84 23.30 10.56
N ARG A 20 18.00 22.19 9.82
CA ARG A 20 17.81 22.24 8.38
C ARG A 20 16.36 22.61 8.17
N GLU A 21 16.10 23.84 7.80
CA GLU A 21 14.89 24.20 7.09
C GLU A 21 14.86 23.29 5.83
N ILE A 22 14.14 22.19 5.94
CA ILE A 22 13.71 21.46 4.77
C ILE A 22 12.70 22.42 4.12
N ALA A 23 13.17 23.14 3.10
CA ALA A 23 12.27 23.83 2.19
C ALA A 23 11.42 22.74 1.55
N VAL A 24 10.23 22.52 2.08
CA VAL A 24 9.19 21.73 1.45
C VAL A 24 8.83 22.49 0.17
N GLN A 25 9.53 22.16 -0.92
CA GLN A 25 9.05 22.48 -2.25
C GLN A 25 7.83 21.60 -2.46
N GLY A 26 6.68 22.05 -1.93
CA GLY A 26 5.39 21.46 -2.24
C GLY A 26 5.21 21.54 -3.75
N ASP A 27 5.20 20.39 -4.43
CA ASP A 27 4.79 20.34 -5.81
C ASP A 27 3.42 21.00 -5.92
N LEU A 28 3.31 21.99 -6.83
CA LEU A 28 2.03 22.64 -7.10
C LEU A 28 1.01 21.55 -7.46
N PRO A 29 -0.22 21.62 -6.94
CA PRO A 29 -1.22 20.61 -7.21
C PRO A 29 -1.37 20.43 -8.72
N THR A 30 -1.05 19.24 -9.18
CA THR A 30 -1.16 18.93 -10.61
C THR A 30 -2.64 18.73 -10.92
N VAL A 31 -3.15 19.48 -11.90
CA VAL A 31 -4.55 19.40 -12.32
C VAL A 31 -4.65 18.49 -13.53
N ALA A 32 -5.39 17.40 -13.42
CA ALA A 32 -5.74 16.52 -14.52
C ALA A 32 -7.21 16.72 -14.95
N SER A 33 -7.54 16.37 -16.17
CA SER A 33 -8.93 16.29 -16.64
C SER A 33 -9.43 14.85 -16.51
N THR A 34 -10.75 14.65 -16.56
CA THR A 34 -11.31 13.30 -16.58
C THR A 34 -10.87 12.47 -17.80
N ALA A 35 -10.32 13.10 -18.85
CA ALA A 35 -9.74 12.40 -19.99
C ALA A 35 -8.41 11.69 -19.64
N ASP A 36 -7.72 12.18 -18.61
CA ASP A 36 -6.42 11.68 -18.15
C ASP A 36 -6.58 10.59 -17.07
N PHE A 37 -7.81 10.19 -16.74
CA PHE A 37 -8.06 9.18 -15.72
C PHE A 37 -7.46 7.83 -16.12
N LYS A 38 -6.74 7.25 -15.19
CA LYS A 38 -6.16 5.90 -15.29
C LYS A 38 -6.18 5.23 -13.92
N ASN A 39 -6.18 3.91 -13.89
CA ASN A 39 -6.05 3.16 -12.65
C ASN A 39 -4.73 3.52 -11.96
N GLY A 40 -4.78 3.69 -10.65
CA GLY A 40 -3.63 4.10 -9.86
C GLY A 40 -3.39 5.62 -9.77
N LEU A 41 -4.13 6.45 -10.54
CA LEU A 41 -4.06 7.92 -10.38
C LEU A 41 -4.64 8.32 -9.02
N VAL A 42 -3.92 9.18 -8.30
CA VAL A 42 -4.36 9.69 -6.99
C VAL A 42 -4.94 11.08 -7.16
N LEU A 43 -6.18 11.24 -6.71
CA LEU A 43 -6.94 12.49 -6.70
C LEU A 43 -6.92 13.09 -5.29
N VAL A 44 -6.90 14.41 -5.21
CA VAL A 44 -7.14 15.15 -3.99
C VAL A 44 -8.62 15.55 -3.95
N ILE A 45 -9.38 15.05 -3.00
CA ILE A 45 -10.80 15.36 -2.82
C ILE A 45 -11.03 15.72 -1.37
N ASP A 46 -11.46 16.95 -1.12
CA ASP A 46 -11.70 17.47 0.24
C ASP A 46 -10.48 17.28 1.17
N GLY A 47 -9.26 17.50 0.63
CA GLY A 47 -8.00 17.34 1.36
C GLY A 47 -7.59 15.89 1.64
N GLN A 48 -8.31 14.92 1.10
CA GLN A 48 -8.00 13.49 1.24
C GLN A 48 -7.50 12.90 -0.08
N LEU A 49 -6.61 11.92 0.03
CA LEU A 49 -6.04 11.23 -1.12
C LEU A 49 -6.90 10.01 -1.50
N TRP A 50 -7.31 9.96 -2.76
CA TRP A 50 -8.16 8.92 -3.31
C TRP A 50 -7.54 8.32 -4.57
N GLN A 51 -7.24 7.04 -4.55
CA GLN A 51 -6.73 6.31 -5.70
C GLN A 51 -7.87 5.83 -6.59
N ILE A 52 -7.76 6.04 -7.90
CA ILE A 52 -8.69 5.45 -8.88
C ILE A 52 -8.37 3.96 -8.99
N VAL A 53 -9.29 3.11 -8.54
CA VAL A 53 -9.20 1.65 -8.67
C VAL A 53 -9.77 1.19 -10.01
N GLU A 54 -10.89 1.80 -10.41
CA GLU A 54 -11.59 1.49 -11.66
C GLU A 54 -12.23 2.76 -12.22
N PHE A 55 -12.27 2.90 -13.53
CA PHE A 55 -12.99 3.98 -14.18
C PHE A 55 -13.62 3.53 -15.50
N GLN A 56 -14.72 4.17 -15.86
CA GLN A 56 -15.44 3.89 -17.09
C GLN A 56 -15.95 5.18 -17.73
N HIS A 57 -15.54 5.44 -18.97
CA HIS A 57 -16.10 6.52 -19.78
C HIS A 57 -17.45 6.10 -20.35
N VAL A 58 -18.49 6.89 -20.09
CA VAL A 58 -19.85 6.64 -20.58
C VAL A 58 -20.26 7.78 -21.49
N LYS A 59 -20.60 7.43 -22.73
CA LYS A 59 -21.19 8.34 -23.70
C LYS A 59 -22.65 7.92 -23.95
N PRO A 60 -23.63 8.47 -23.23
CA PRO A 60 -25.02 8.13 -23.46
C PRO A 60 -25.47 8.63 -24.82
N GLY A 61 -26.41 7.92 -25.46
CA GLY A 61 -26.97 8.35 -26.74
C GLY A 61 -27.75 9.68 -26.67
N LYS A 62 -28.20 10.07 -25.48
CA LYS A 62 -28.79 11.38 -25.15
C LYS A 62 -28.21 11.85 -23.82
N GLY A 63 -27.68 13.08 -23.78
CA GLY A 63 -27.12 13.71 -22.59
C GLY A 63 -25.59 13.85 -22.62
N PRO A 64 -25.02 14.57 -21.65
CA PRO A 64 -23.58 14.80 -21.57
C PRO A 64 -22.83 13.52 -21.23
N ALA A 65 -21.61 13.39 -21.77
CA ALA A 65 -20.71 12.30 -21.40
C ALA A 65 -20.23 12.46 -19.97
N PHE A 66 -20.00 11.35 -19.29
CA PHE A 66 -19.52 11.31 -17.91
C PHE A 66 -18.53 10.15 -17.69
N VAL A 67 -17.82 10.21 -16.59
CA VAL A 67 -16.88 9.16 -16.15
C VAL A 67 -17.32 8.66 -14.79
N ARG A 68 -17.61 7.37 -14.70
CA ARG A 68 -17.80 6.68 -13.41
C ARG A 68 -16.43 6.24 -12.89
N THR A 69 -16.19 6.47 -11.63
CA THR A 69 -14.94 6.04 -10.97
C THR A 69 -15.25 5.31 -9.69
N LYS A 70 -14.49 4.26 -9.43
CA LYS A 70 -14.40 3.64 -8.12
C LYS A 70 -13.12 4.14 -7.46
N LEU A 71 -13.27 4.83 -6.35
CA LEU A 71 -12.20 5.49 -5.63
C LEU A 71 -11.93 4.76 -4.31
N LYS A 72 -10.67 4.47 -4.01
CA LYS A 72 -10.22 3.95 -2.72
C LYS A 72 -9.51 5.06 -1.96
N ASN A 73 -9.98 5.38 -0.77
CA ASN A 73 -9.26 6.29 0.11
C ASN A 73 -7.92 5.65 0.51
N VAL A 74 -6.84 6.38 0.32
CA VAL A 74 -5.47 5.87 0.49
C VAL A 74 -5.19 5.48 1.95
N LEU A 75 -5.68 6.29 2.90
CA LEU A 75 -5.42 6.07 4.33
C LEU A 75 -6.41 5.10 4.98
N SER A 76 -7.72 5.28 4.72
CA SER A 76 -8.76 4.47 5.39
C SER A 76 -9.12 3.19 4.65
N GLY A 77 -8.66 3.00 3.42
CA GLY A 77 -9.03 1.88 2.57
C GLY A 77 -10.48 1.89 2.07
N LYS A 78 -11.31 2.87 2.51
CA LYS A 78 -12.72 2.98 2.14
C LYS A 78 -12.89 3.15 0.64
N VAL A 79 -13.79 2.36 0.04
CA VAL A 79 -14.10 2.43 -1.40
C VAL A 79 -15.44 3.14 -1.59
N VAL A 80 -15.48 4.08 -2.55
CA VAL A 80 -16.67 4.83 -2.93
C VAL A 80 -16.78 4.94 -4.46
N ASP A 81 -18.00 4.99 -4.96
CA ASP A 81 -18.26 5.30 -6.37
C ASP A 81 -18.53 6.80 -6.52
N LYS A 82 -17.86 7.43 -7.48
CA LYS A 82 -18.05 8.85 -7.81
C LYS A 82 -18.14 9.04 -9.31
N THR A 83 -19.08 9.91 -9.74
CA THR A 83 -19.27 10.23 -11.15
C THR A 83 -18.84 11.65 -11.42
N TYR A 84 -18.08 11.85 -12.48
CA TYR A 84 -17.61 13.15 -12.95
C TYR A 84 -18.17 13.44 -14.34
N ASN A 85 -18.53 14.67 -14.61
CA ASN A 85 -18.84 15.08 -15.98
C ASN A 85 -17.56 15.03 -16.82
N ALA A 86 -17.67 14.67 -18.10
CA ALA A 86 -16.54 14.65 -19.01
C ALA A 86 -15.90 16.06 -19.12
N GLY A 87 -14.56 16.12 -19.08
CA GLY A 87 -13.80 17.37 -19.17
C GLY A 87 -13.66 18.14 -17.85
N VAL A 88 -14.23 17.67 -16.74
CA VAL A 88 -14.01 18.29 -15.43
C VAL A 88 -12.55 18.16 -15.03
N LYS A 89 -11.99 19.26 -14.54
CA LYS A 89 -10.65 19.31 -13.96
C LYS A 89 -10.70 18.87 -12.50
N VAL A 90 -9.78 18.00 -12.12
CA VAL A 90 -9.62 17.50 -10.77
C VAL A 90 -8.17 17.69 -10.31
N GLU A 91 -8.00 17.96 -9.04
CA GLU A 91 -6.69 18.06 -8.43
C GLU A 91 -6.11 16.65 -8.23
N THR A 92 -4.83 16.48 -8.56
CA THR A 92 -4.12 15.22 -8.43
C THR A 92 -2.91 15.38 -7.53
N ALA A 93 -2.58 14.32 -6.78
CA ALA A 93 -1.35 14.23 -6.04
C ALA A 93 -0.28 13.52 -6.88
N THR A 94 0.93 14.08 -6.90
CA THR A 94 2.11 13.37 -7.41
C THR A 94 2.46 12.27 -6.40
N VAL A 95 2.51 11.04 -6.88
CA VAL A 95 2.90 9.88 -6.10
C VAL A 95 4.17 9.30 -6.70
N ASP A 96 5.23 9.33 -5.90
CA ASP A 96 6.49 8.70 -6.22
C ASP A 96 6.44 7.23 -5.75
N ARG A 97 6.67 6.29 -6.67
CA ARG A 97 6.73 4.85 -6.35
C ARG A 97 8.17 4.42 -6.35
N ARG A 98 8.60 3.86 -5.24
CA ARG A 98 9.96 3.36 -5.06
C ARG A 98 9.94 1.87 -4.86
N ASP A 99 10.85 1.19 -5.54
CA ASP A 99 11.08 -0.22 -5.33
C ASP A 99 11.77 -0.42 -3.98
N ALA A 100 11.24 -1.31 -3.18
CA ALA A 100 11.76 -1.62 -1.85
C ALA A 100 11.70 -3.13 -1.59
N THR A 101 12.41 -3.57 -0.57
CA THR A 101 12.38 -4.96 -0.09
C THR A 101 11.87 -4.98 1.34
N TYR A 102 10.91 -5.83 1.63
CA TYR A 102 10.47 -6.07 2.99
C TYR A 102 11.57 -6.78 3.78
N LEU A 103 11.93 -6.23 4.95
CA LEU A 103 12.96 -6.79 5.81
C LEU A 103 12.37 -7.60 6.96
N TYR A 104 11.65 -6.94 7.86
CA TYR A 104 11.08 -7.56 9.06
C TYR A 104 9.97 -6.70 9.67
N HIS A 105 9.27 -7.27 10.65
CA HIS A 105 8.33 -6.57 11.52
C HIS A 105 8.97 -6.44 12.93
N ASP A 106 9.09 -5.19 13.42
CA ASP A 106 9.76 -4.93 14.71
C ASP A 106 8.83 -5.03 15.94
N GLY A 107 7.56 -5.37 15.71
CA GLY A 107 6.51 -5.46 16.73
C GLY A 107 5.52 -4.31 16.70
N SER A 108 5.85 -3.18 16.05
CA SER A 108 4.96 -2.04 15.80
C SER A 108 4.85 -1.70 14.33
N ASP A 109 5.99 -1.71 13.62
CA ASP A 109 6.08 -1.27 12.25
C ASP A 109 6.71 -2.34 11.34
N PHE A 110 6.31 -2.35 10.08
CA PHE A 110 6.92 -3.15 9.03
C PHE A 110 8.06 -2.35 8.42
N VAL A 111 9.27 -2.90 8.39
CA VAL A 111 10.47 -2.21 7.90
C VAL A 111 10.77 -2.62 6.48
N PHE A 112 10.89 -1.63 5.61
CA PHE A 112 11.20 -1.79 4.18
C PHE A 112 12.49 -1.05 3.85
N MET A 113 13.33 -1.65 3.02
CA MET A 113 14.56 -1.05 2.53
C MET A 113 14.36 -0.59 1.09
N ASP A 114 14.57 0.71 0.84
CA ASP A 114 14.56 1.28 -0.50
C ASP A 114 15.69 0.64 -1.34
N SER A 115 15.41 0.29 -2.58
CA SER A 115 16.36 -0.38 -3.48
C SER A 115 17.40 0.57 -4.09
N GLN A 116 17.19 1.90 -4.01
CA GLN A 116 18.07 2.90 -4.61
C GLN A 116 19.10 3.44 -3.61
N ASP A 117 18.66 3.86 -2.43
CA ASP A 117 19.49 4.49 -1.43
C ASP A 117 19.76 3.61 -0.19
N TYR A 118 19.09 2.44 -0.12
CA TYR A 118 19.19 1.48 0.99
C TYR A 118 18.68 2.04 2.33
N GLU A 119 17.95 3.15 2.30
CA GLU A 119 17.31 3.67 3.51
C GLU A 119 16.18 2.74 3.97
N GLN A 120 16.03 2.65 5.30
CA GLN A 120 14.97 1.84 5.90
C GLN A 120 13.79 2.73 6.27
N HIS A 121 12.62 2.38 5.77
CA HIS A 121 11.37 3.08 6.01
C HIS A 121 10.45 2.21 6.87
N PRO A 122 10.21 2.57 8.14
CA PRO A 122 9.19 1.92 8.95
C PRO A 122 7.81 2.39 8.50
N LEU A 123 6.93 1.43 8.18
CA LEU A 123 5.54 1.66 7.82
C LEU A 123 4.64 1.06 8.90
N PRO A 124 3.74 1.85 9.50
CA PRO A 124 2.79 1.34 10.47
C PRO A 124 1.79 0.36 9.83
N GLU A 125 1.25 -0.54 10.64
CA GLU A 125 0.28 -1.55 10.18
C GLU A 125 -0.90 -0.93 9.42
N SER A 126 -1.31 0.28 9.79
CA SER A 126 -2.40 1.01 9.10
C SER A 126 -2.12 1.32 7.62
N LEU A 127 -0.85 1.50 7.23
CA LEU A 127 -0.44 1.70 5.83
C LEU A 127 -0.23 0.40 5.09
N VAL A 128 0.26 -0.63 5.77
CA VAL A 128 0.48 -1.96 5.21
C VAL A 128 -0.84 -2.70 5.03
N GLY A 129 -1.73 -2.64 6.02
CA GLY A 129 -3.09 -3.18 5.97
C GLY A 129 -3.11 -4.67 5.63
N GLU A 130 -4.03 -5.07 4.73
CA GLU A 130 -4.20 -6.47 4.31
C GLU A 130 -2.96 -7.06 3.61
N ALA A 131 -2.05 -6.23 3.10
CA ALA A 131 -0.81 -6.68 2.49
C ALA A 131 0.09 -7.44 3.50
N ALA A 132 -0.01 -7.12 4.79
CA ALA A 132 0.75 -7.78 5.87
C ALA A 132 0.59 -9.32 5.84
N ARG A 133 -0.56 -9.81 5.40
CA ARG A 133 -0.87 -11.25 5.34
C ARG A 133 0.02 -12.02 4.36
N PHE A 134 0.60 -11.34 3.39
CA PHE A 134 1.38 -11.96 2.32
C PHE A 134 2.84 -11.49 2.29
N LEU A 135 3.26 -10.69 3.27
CA LEU A 135 4.64 -10.24 3.39
C LEU A 135 5.53 -11.39 3.90
N LEU A 136 6.56 -11.70 3.12
CA LEU A 136 7.65 -12.59 3.49
C LEU A 136 8.96 -11.82 3.43
N GLU A 137 9.86 -12.04 4.37
CA GLU A 137 11.18 -11.40 4.38
C GLU A 137 11.90 -11.57 3.04
N GLY A 138 12.44 -10.48 2.51
CA GLY A 138 13.07 -10.45 1.19
C GLY A 138 12.10 -10.24 0.02
N LEU A 139 10.77 -10.12 0.27
CA LEU A 139 9.81 -9.87 -0.81
C LEU A 139 10.04 -8.48 -1.42
N PRO A 140 10.23 -8.38 -2.76
CA PRO A 140 10.25 -7.11 -3.45
C PRO A 140 8.84 -6.51 -3.51
N VAL A 141 8.73 -5.23 -3.17
CA VAL A 141 7.48 -4.47 -3.08
C VAL A 141 7.67 -3.08 -3.67
N GLN A 142 6.59 -2.32 -3.80
CA GLN A 142 6.67 -0.89 -4.09
C GLN A 142 6.03 -0.09 -2.96
N VAL A 143 6.74 0.92 -2.48
CA VAL A 143 6.22 1.89 -1.52
C VAL A 143 5.89 3.18 -2.26
N ALA A 144 4.66 3.63 -2.12
CA ALA A 144 4.20 4.88 -2.69
C ALA A 144 4.40 6.02 -1.69
N PHE A 145 5.03 7.11 -2.13
CA PHE A 145 5.29 8.30 -1.34
C PHE A 145 4.55 9.52 -1.91
N HIS A 146 4.17 10.42 -1.05
CA HIS A 146 3.69 11.76 -1.40
C HIS A 146 4.35 12.76 -0.47
N ASP A 147 5.00 13.77 -1.05
CA ASP A 147 5.76 14.78 -0.31
C ASP A 147 6.75 14.16 0.70
N GLY A 148 7.45 13.09 0.28
CA GLY A 148 8.42 12.39 1.11
C GLY A 148 7.84 11.50 2.21
N SER A 149 6.51 11.46 2.37
CA SER A 149 5.83 10.61 3.34
C SER A 149 5.28 9.35 2.69
N PRO A 150 5.44 8.16 3.29
CA PRO A 150 4.87 6.93 2.76
C PRO A 150 3.33 6.98 2.83
N LEU A 151 2.67 6.57 1.76
CA LEU A 151 1.21 6.57 1.65
C LEU A 151 0.61 5.17 1.75
N TYR A 152 1.15 4.24 0.99
CA TYR A 152 0.66 2.86 0.91
C TYR A 152 1.71 1.94 0.31
N LEU A 153 1.50 0.65 0.52
CA LEU A 153 2.32 -0.44 0.02
C LEU A 153 1.61 -1.11 -1.17
N GLU A 154 2.35 -1.39 -2.23
CA GLU A 154 1.90 -2.22 -3.35
C GLU A 154 2.73 -3.51 -3.39
N LEU A 155 2.05 -4.65 -3.23
CA LEU A 155 2.65 -5.97 -3.41
C LEU A 155 2.68 -6.33 -4.89
N PRO A 156 3.60 -7.23 -5.32
CA PRO A 156 3.46 -7.92 -6.60
C PRO A 156 2.09 -8.60 -6.66
N VAL A 157 1.46 -8.60 -7.83
CA VAL A 157 0.13 -9.23 -8.02
C VAL A 157 0.13 -10.69 -7.60
N THR A 158 1.26 -11.37 -7.82
CA THR A 158 1.44 -12.78 -7.45
C THR A 158 2.58 -12.92 -6.46
N VAL A 159 2.32 -13.60 -5.35
CA VAL A 159 3.33 -13.99 -4.36
C VAL A 159 3.46 -15.51 -4.32
N GLU A 160 4.66 -15.99 -4.02
CA GLU A 160 4.93 -17.41 -3.89
C GLU A 160 5.16 -17.77 -2.43
N LEU A 161 4.26 -18.59 -1.86
CA LEU A 161 4.24 -18.91 -0.43
C LEU A 161 4.10 -20.42 -0.21
N VAL A 162 4.74 -20.93 0.83
CA VAL A 162 4.70 -22.36 1.19
C VAL A 162 3.52 -22.62 2.13
N VAL A 163 2.82 -23.73 1.91
CA VAL A 163 1.78 -24.25 2.82
C VAL A 163 2.43 -24.87 4.03
N THR A 164 2.20 -24.31 5.22
CA THR A 164 2.69 -24.83 6.50
C THR A 164 1.73 -25.83 7.12
N HIS A 165 0.42 -25.65 6.88
CA HIS A 165 -0.58 -26.55 7.40
C HIS A 165 -1.81 -26.62 6.49
N THR A 166 -2.33 -27.82 6.25
CA THR A 166 -3.63 -28.07 5.62
C THR A 166 -4.13 -29.46 6.00
N GLU A 167 -5.46 -29.61 6.07
CA GLU A 167 -6.06 -30.93 6.33
C GLU A 167 -5.94 -31.86 5.12
N PRO A 168 -5.91 -33.18 5.32
CA PRO A 168 -6.02 -34.13 4.22
C PRO A 168 -7.33 -33.93 3.47
N GLY A 169 -7.29 -33.92 2.14
CA GLY A 169 -8.50 -33.89 1.32
C GLY A 169 -9.29 -35.18 1.51
N LEU A 170 -10.45 -35.11 2.18
CA LEU A 170 -11.32 -36.27 2.32
C LEU A 170 -12.04 -36.55 0.99
N GLN A 171 -11.88 -37.77 0.45
CA GLN A 171 -12.52 -38.23 -0.80
C GLN A 171 -14.05 -38.41 -0.71
N GLY A 172 -14.72 -37.80 0.27
CA GLY A 172 -16.16 -37.93 0.49
C GLY A 172 -17.02 -36.81 -0.13
N ASP A 173 -16.49 -35.66 -0.39
CA ASP A 173 -17.21 -34.54 -1.00
C ASP A 173 -17.17 -34.64 -2.52
N ARG A 174 -18.21 -35.27 -3.08
CA ARG A 174 -18.43 -35.48 -4.51
C ARG A 174 -18.93 -34.22 -5.23
N SER A 175 -18.64 -33.04 -4.80
CA SER A 175 -18.80 -31.83 -5.60
C SER A 175 -17.50 -31.51 -6.30
N SER A 176 -17.50 -31.44 -7.60
CA SER A 176 -16.37 -31.36 -8.53
C SER A 176 -15.52 -30.07 -8.45
N ALA A 177 -15.51 -29.40 -7.31
CA ALA A 177 -14.70 -28.20 -7.05
C ALA A 177 -14.49 -27.98 -5.53
N GLY A 178 -14.29 -29.06 -4.76
CA GLY A 178 -14.02 -28.93 -3.32
C GLY A 178 -12.72 -28.15 -3.07
N THR A 179 -12.82 -27.15 -2.19
CA THR A 179 -11.66 -26.44 -1.64
C THR A 179 -11.52 -26.76 -0.14
N LYS A 180 -10.32 -26.58 0.37
CA LYS A 180 -10.02 -26.72 1.79
C LYS A 180 -9.18 -25.56 2.29
N PRO A 181 -9.22 -25.24 3.58
CA PRO A 181 -8.35 -24.21 4.15
C PRO A 181 -6.88 -24.70 4.18
N ALA A 182 -5.98 -23.79 3.86
CA ALA A 182 -4.55 -23.96 4.02
C ALA A 182 -3.95 -22.73 4.70
N ILE A 183 -3.01 -22.95 5.61
CA ILE A 183 -2.24 -21.91 6.29
C ILE A 183 -0.90 -21.82 5.59
N LEU A 184 -0.52 -20.61 5.19
CA LEU A 184 0.73 -20.28 4.55
C LEU A 184 1.82 -19.96 5.57
N GLU A 185 3.08 -19.92 5.13
CA GLU A 185 4.23 -19.59 5.99
C GLU A 185 4.16 -18.19 6.62
N THR A 186 3.41 -17.27 6.03
CA THR A 186 3.11 -15.96 6.61
C THR A 186 2.01 -15.97 7.67
N GLY A 187 1.37 -17.13 7.91
CA GLY A 187 0.20 -17.26 8.78
C GLY A 187 -1.13 -16.96 8.10
N ALA A 188 -1.12 -16.51 6.84
CA ALA A 188 -2.36 -16.27 6.09
C ALA A 188 -3.10 -17.57 5.82
N GLN A 189 -4.42 -17.54 5.99
CA GLN A 189 -5.29 -18.65 5.61
C GLN A 189 -5.96 -18.36 4.27
N ILE A 190 -5.85 -19.31 3.33
CA ILE A 190 -6.48 -19.22 2.01
C ILE A 190 -7.24 -20.52 1.68
N GLN A 191 -8.10 -20.45 0.65
CA GLN A 191 -8.80 -21.64 0.12
C GLN A 191 -8.00 -22.24 -1.02
N VAL A 192 -7.73 -23.53 -0.93
CA VAL A 192 -6.94 -24.26 -1.94
C VAL A 192 -7.67 -25.52 -2.42
N PRO A 193 -7.39 -26.04 -3.64
CA PRO A 193 -7.91 -27.33 -4.09
C PRO A 193 -7.52 -28.47 -3.16
N LEU A 194 -8.35 -29.53 -3.11
CA LEU A 194 -8.17 -30.69 -2.22
C LEU A 194 -6.83 -31.42 -2.36
N PHE A 195 -6.21 -31.36 -3.55
CA PHE A 195 -4.95 -32.05 -3.85
C PHE A 195 -3.68 -31.35 -3.30
N ILE A 196 -3.82 -30.13 -2.77
CA ILE A 196 -2.70 -29.38 -2.18
C ILE A 196 -2.32 -29.99 -0.84
N ASN A 197 -1.02 -30.12 -0.58
CA ASN A 197 -0.46 -30.70 0.63
C ASN A 197 0.43 -29.69 1.39
N THR A 198 0.66 -29.97 2.64
CA THR A 198 1.69 -29.27 3.43
C THR A 198 3.05 -29.41 2.75
N GLY A 199 3.79 -28.31 2.64
CA GLY A 199 5.07 -28.22 1.93
C GLY A 199 4.94 -27.80 0.45
N ASP A 200 3.73 -27.80 -0.13
CA ASP A 200 3.55 -27.27 -1.49
C ASP A 200 3.79 -25.76 -1.52
N LYS A 201 4.53 -25.28 -2.53
CA LYS A 201 4.74 -23.88 -2.82
C LYS A 201 3.68 -23.40 -3.81
N LEU A 202 2.93 -22.37 -3.42
CA LEU A 202 1.77 -21.89 -4.16
C LEU A 202 2.01 -20.51 -4.73
N LYS A 203 1.41 -20.22 -5.88
CA LYS A 203 1.19 -18.87 -6.40
C LYS A 203 -0.17 -18.38 -5.90
N VAL A 204 -0.16 -17.24 -5.21
CA VAL A 204 -1.33 -16.62 -4.59
C VAL A 204 -1.48 -15.20 -5.14
N ASP A 205 -2.69 -14.80 -5.49
CA ASP A 205 -2.99 -13.40 -5.80
C ASP A 205 -2.97 -12.59 -4.51
N SER A 206 -2.09 -11.59 -4.43
CA SER A 206 -1.89 -10.80 -3.22
C SER A 206 -3.05 -9.86 -2.89
N ARG A 207 -3.97 -9.63 -3.84
CA ARG A 207 -5.08 -8.68 -3.71
C ARG A 207 -6.28 -9.28 -2.96
N ASP A 208 -6.55 -10.56 -3.18
CA ASP A 208 -7.74 -11.24 -2.63
C ASP A 208 -7.42 -12.57 -1.95
N GLY A 209 -6.15 -13.04 -2.03
CA GLY A 209 -5.69 -14.30 -1.46
C GLY A 209 -6.13 -15.53 -2.26
N SER A 210 -6.52 -15.36 -3.52
CA SER A 210 -6.94 -16.50 -4.35
C SER A 210 -5.76 -17.36 -4.79
N TYR A 211 -5.98 -18.68 -4.77
CA TYR A 211 -5.04 -19.64 -5.30
C TYR A 211 -4.96 -19.55 -6.84
N LEU A 212 -3.77 -19.31 -7.38
CA LEU A 212 -3.52 -19.24 -8.82
C LEU A 212 -2.91 -20.52 -9.39
N GLY A 213 -2.13 -21.25 -8.59
CA GLY A 213 -1.47 -22.45 -9.04
C GLY A 213 -0.40 -22.93 -8.07
N ARG A 214 0.12 -24.14 -8.32
CA ARG A 214 1.30 -24.66 -7.63
C ARG A 214 2.56 -24.29 -8.40
N VAL A 215 3.61 -23.89 -7.71
CA VAL A 215 4.93 -23.70 -8.30
C VAL A 215 5.50 -25.09 -8.57
N ASN A 216 5.70 -25.44 -9.84
CA ASN A 216 6.40 -26.68 -10.18
C ASN A 216 7.89 -26.47 -9.92
N ALA A 217 8.49 -27.39 -9.19
CA ALA A 217 9.92 -27.46 -8.96
C ALA A 217 10.66 -27.84 -10.26
#